data_d3869e7d049a84fcdee6c562ecc42db6
#
_entry.id   d3869e7d049a84fcdee6c562ecc42db6
#
_cell.length_a   1.000
_cell.length_b   1.000
_cell.length_c   1.000
_cell.angle_alpha   90.00
_cell.angle_beta   90.00
_cell.angle_gamma   90.00
#
_symmetry.space_group_name_H-M   'P 1'
#
loop_
_entity.id
_entity.type
_entity.pdbx_description
1 polymer ?
#
loop_
_entity_poly.entity_id
_entity_poly.type
_entity_poly.pdbx_seq_one_letter_code
_entity_poly.pdbx_strand_id
1 'polypeptide(L)'
;MTNAHTMQLFLLHVRDNQFALLSAQSREQELMKTHVVLAAVLLMLGPAPATATVRIANDTGGQIGPYLAKYRALRASGERVEIDGTCASACTMLLGIVPRNRICITPRASLVFHSAWDMEGDQTVASEGNRILWSSYPESVRRWIKSHGGLHSQTITLSGPELAAMFPSCR
;
A
#
# COMPACT_ATOMS: atom_id res chain seq x y z
N MET A 1 -17.53 77.00 40.75
CA MET A 1 -16.48 76.06 41.26
C MET A 1 -16.91 74.69 40.80
N THR A 2 -16.57 74.30 39.59
CA THR A 2 -16.96 73.04 39.00
C THR A 2 -16.00 71.95 39.43
N ASN A 3 -16.57 70.95 39.98
CA ASN A 3 -16.01 69.90 40.79
C ASN A 3 -14.92 69.12 40.07
N ALA A 4 -13.64 69.34 40.40
CA ALA A 4 -12.49 68.58 39.95
C ALA A 4 -12.63 67.07 40.28
N HIS A 5 -13.38 66.75 41.33
CA HIS A 5 -13.66 65.41 41.80
C HIS A 5 -14.52 64.59 40.80
N THR A 6 -15.52 65.23 40.14
CA THR A 6 -16.43 64.58 39.19
C THR A 6 -15.72 64.26 37.87
N MET A 7 -14.81 65.13 37.45
CA MET A 7 -14.01 64.91 36.25
C MET A 7 -12.99 63.80 36.42
N GLN A 8 -12.45 63.66 37.60
CA GLN A 8 -11.47 62.59 37.91
C GLN A 8 -12.13 61.22 38.01
N LEU A 9 -13.33 61.10 38.52
CA LEU A 9 -14.13 59.89 38.56
C LEU A 9 -14.60 59.47 37.15
N PHE A 10 -14.92 60.42 36.29
CA PHE A 10 -15.30 60.14 34.89
C PHE A 10 -14.13 59.63 34.07
N LEU A 11 -12.92 60.16 34.26
CA LEU A 11 -11.68 59.69 33.58
C LEU A 11 -11.26 58.32 34.06
N LEU A 12 -11.45 57.93 35.29
CA LEU A 12 -11.19 56.62 35.83
C LEU A 12 -12.17 55.59 35.23
N HIS A 13 -13.44 55.91 35.14
CA HIS A 13 -14.47 55.03 34.58
C HIS A 13 -14.26 54.74 33.07
N VAL A 14 -13.82 55.76 32.31
CA VAL A 14 -13.50 55.60 30.88
C VAL A 14 -12.26 54.71 30.69
N ARG A 15 -11.29 54.88 31.57
CA ARG A 15 -10.04 54.11 31.54
C ARG A 15 -10.27 52.61 31.85
N ASP A 16 -11.11 52.30 32.83
CA ASP A 16 -11.44 50.92 33.21
C ASP A 16 -12.25 50.22 32.11
N ASN A 17 -13.18 50.94 31.44
CA ASN A 17 -13.91 50.41 30.31
C ASN A 17 -13.01 50.16 29.10
N GLN A 18 -12.03 51.01 28.82
CA GLN A 18 -11.07 50.79 27.75
C GLN A 18 -10.18 49.55 28.01
N PHE A 19 -9.76 49.35 29.24
CA PHE A 19 -8.98 48.18 29.64
C PHE A 19 -9.80 46.88 29.51
N ALA A 20 -11.07 46.91 29.89
CA ALA A 20 -11.98 45.76 29.74
C ALA A 20 -12.21 45.37 28.26
N LEU A 21 -12.38 46.38 27.39
CA LEU A 21 -12.57 46.16 25.95
C LEU A 21 -11.30 45.59 25.28
N LEU A 22 -10.12 46.12 25.63
CA LEU A 22 -8.85 45.63 25.10
C LEU A 22 -8.54 44.17 25.55
N SER A 23 -8.89 43.83 26.79
CA SER A 23 -8.72 42.46 27.32
C SER A 23 -9.73 41.48 26.69
N ALA A 24 -10.93 41.89 26.35
CA ALA A 24 -11.88 41.07 25.64
C ALA A 24 -11.43 40.80 24.20
N GLN A 25 -10.97 41.84 23.48
CA GLN A 25 -10.45 41.70 22.12
C GLN A 25 -9.21 40.77 22.04
N SER A 26 -8.31 40.84 23.01
CA SER A 26 -7.14 39.94 23.04
C SER A 26 -7.54 38.48 23.25
N ARG A 27 -8.56 38.19 24.05
CA ARG A 27 -9.08 36.84 24.26
C ARG A 27 -9.73 36.25 23.00
N GLU A 28 -10.50 37.08 22.27
CA GLU A 28 -11.10 36.64 21.02
C GLU A 28 -10.05 36.33 19.94
N GLN A 29 -8.97 37.13 19.88
CA GLN A 29 -7.88 36.90 18.95
C GLN A 29 -7.11 35.61 19.27
N GLU A 30 -6.88 35.29 20.52
CA GLU A 30 -6.22 34.04 20.93
C GLU A 30 -7.12 32.83 20.67
N LEU A 31 -8.43 32.95 20.90
CA LEU A 31 -9.41 31.90 20.62
C LEU A 31 -9.49 31.63 19.10
N MET A 32 -9.46 32.65 18.29
CA MET A 32 -9.49 32.54 16.83
C MET A 32 -8.22 31.91 16.28
N LYS A 33 -7.05 32.25 16.82
CA LYS A 33 -5.77 31.60 16.45
C LYS A 33 -5.77 30.11 16.77
N THR A 34 -6.28 29.72 17.95
CA THR A 34 -6.37 28.29 18.34
C THR A 34 -7.33 27.52 17.44
N HIS A 35 -8.45 28.08 17.05
CA HIS A 35 -9.38 27.43 16.13
C HIS A 35 -8.80 27.30 14.72
N VAL A 36 -8.08 28.29 14.22
CA VAL A 36 -7.43 28.25 12.90
C VAL A 36 -6.33 27.19 12.88
N VAL A 37 -5.52 27.10 13.94
CA VAL A 37 -4.47 26.06 14.05
C VAL A 37 -5.09 24.66 14.14
N LEU A 38 -6.15 24.49 14.93
CA LEU A 38 -6.85 23.21 15.06
C LEU A 38 -7.48 22.77 13.74
N ALA A 39 -8.11 23.70 13.00
CA ALA A 39 -8.66 23.43 11.68
C ALA A 39 -7.58 23.07 10.66
N ALA A 40 -6.42 23.74 10.69
CA ALA A 40 -5.31 23.43 9.82
C ALA A 40 -4.71 22.03 10.10
N VAL A 41 -4.61 21.64 11.38
CA VAL A 41 -4.15 20.30 11.77
C VAL A 41 -5.13 19.20 11.35
N LEU A 42 -6.45 19.45 11.48
CA LEU A 42 -7.48 18.50 11.01
C LEU A 42 -7.50 18.34 9.49
N LEU A 43 -7.19 19.38 8.73
CA LEU A 43 -7.07 19.32 7.27
C LEU A 43 -5.83 18.52 6.81
N MET A 44 -4.78 18.43 7.62
CA MET A 44 -3.60 17.59 7.34
C MET A 44 -3.83 16.09 7.62
N LEU A 45 -4.87 15.74 8.38
CA LEU A 45 -5.35 14.38 8.61
C LEU A 45 -6.34 13.95 7.51
N GLY A 46 -5.97 14.19 6.24
CA GLY A 46 -6.75 13.71 5.10
C GLY A 46 -7.00 12.20 5.17
N PRO A 47 -8.08 11.67 4.56
CA PRO A 47 -8.32 10.24 4.52
C PRO A 47 -7.10 9.53 3.92
N ALA A 48 -6.61 8.52 4.62
CA ALA A 48 -5.53 7.67 4.10
C ALA A 48 -5.96 7.14 2.72
N PRO A 49 -5.10 7.20 1.69
CA PRO A 49 -5.46 6.71 0.37
C PRO A 49 -5.87 5.23 0.49
N ALA A 50 -7.10 4.90 0.09
CA ALA A 50 -7.55 3.52 -0.02
C ALA A 50 -6.64 2.85 -1.06
N THR A 51 -5.77 1.93 -0.63
CA THR A 51 -4.92 1.15 -1.54
C THR A 51 -5.81 0.26 -2.38
N ALA A 52 -5.82 0.49 -3.69
CA ALA A 52 -6.52 -0.37 -4.64
C ALA A 52 -6.01 -1.82 -4.53
N THR A 53 -6.89 -2.78 -4.84
CA THR A 53 -6.54 -4.20 -4.83
C THR A 53 -6.69 -4.76 -6.23
N VAL A 54 -5.62 -5.32 -6.75
CA VAL A 54 -5.61 -6.05 -8.01
C VAL A 54 -5.97 -7.50 -7.72
N ARG A 55 -7.06 -8.00 -8.31
CA ARG A 55 -7.51 -9.39 -8.16
C ARG A 55 -7.06 -10.23 -9.34
N ILE A 56 -6.42 -11.36 -9.04
CA ILE A 56 -6.03 -12.40 -10.00
C ILE A 56 -7.00 -13.57 -9.81
N ALA A 57 -8.01 -13.65 -10.69
CA ALA A 57 -9.01 -14.70 -10.64
C ALA A 57 -8.61 -15.93 -11.50
N ASN A 58 -8.00 -15.70 -12.65
CA ASN A 58 -7.45 -16.73 -13.51
C ASN A 58 -6.45 -16.10 -14.48
N ASP A 59 -5.18 -16.44 -14.34
CA ASP A 59 -4.09 -15.89 -15.16
C ASP A 59 -3.14 -17.05 -15.52
N THR A 60 -3.16 -17.44 -16.79
CA THR A 60 -2.38 -18.58 -17.31
C THR A 60 -0.92 -18.24 -17.60
N GLY A 61 -0.52 -16.99 -17.35
CA GLY A 61 0.82 -16.50 -17.65
C GLY A 61 1.02 -16.11 -19.11
N GLY A 62 2.25 -16.02 -19.51
CA GLY A 62 2.65 -15.60 -20.85
C GLY A 62 4.12 -15.19 -20.90
N GLN A 63 4.44 -14.24 -21.77
CA GLN A 63 5.81 -13.76 -21.94
C GLN A 63 6.36 -13.10 -20.66
N ILE A 64 7.56 -13.47 -20.25
CA ILE A 64 8.21 -13.02 -19.01
C ILE A 64 8.39 -11.50 -18.97
N GLY A 65 8.83 -10.88 -20.08
CA GLY A 65 9.09 -9.44 -20.14
C GLY A 65 7.91 -8.55 -19.75
N PRO A 66 6.74 -8.70 -20.40
CA PRO A 66 5.51 -7.98 -20.01
C PRO A 66 5.09 -8.19 -18.57
N TYR A 67 5.20 -9.42 -18.03
CA TYR A 67 4.88 -9.69 -16.62
C TYR A 67 5.86 -9.02 -15.66
N LEU A 68 7.13 -9.01 -15.99
CA LEU A 68 8.14 -8.31 -15.20
C LEU A 68 7.86 -6.80 -15.13
N ALA A 69 7.49 -6.18 -16.26
CA ALA A 69 7.10 -4.78 -16.32
C ALA A 69 5.82 -4.50 -15.50
N LYS A 70 4.77 -5.31 -15.69
CA LYS A 70 3.50 -5.25 -14.94
C LYS A 70 3.74 -5.29 -13.43
N TYR A 71 4.53 -6.23 -12.94
CA TYR A 71 4.72 -6.39 -11.50
C TYR A 71 5.69 -5.38 -10.88
N ARG A 72 6.62 -4.84 -11.65
CA ARG A 72 7.41 -3.68 -11.22
C ARG A 72 6.54 -2.43 -11.03
N ALA A 73 5.62 -2.17 -11.97
CA ALA A 73 4.65 -1.09 -11.84
C ALA A 73 3.73 -1.30 -10.62
N LEU A 74 3.23 -2.52 -10.43
CA LEU A 74 2.39 -2.88 -9.27
C LEU A 74 3.16 -2.76 -7.95
N ARG A 75 4.45 -3.09 -7.92
CA ARG A 75 5.30 -2.82 -6.76
C ARG A 75 5.41 -1.34 -6.47
N ALA A 76 5.57 -0.51 -7.49
CA ALA A 76 5.73 0.94 -7.37
C ALA A 76 4.44 1.65 -6.94
N SER A 77 3.27 1.20 -7.43
CA SER A 77 1.96 1.80 -7.13
C SER A 77 1.52 1.64 -5.66
N GLY A 78 2.07 0.67 -4.94
CA GLY A 78 1.64 0.37 -3.57
C GLY A 78 0.38 -0.48 -3.46
N GLU A 79 -0.26 -0.86 -4.56
CA GLU A 79 -1.48 -1.66 -4.60
C GLU A 79 -1.31 -3.04 -3.96
N ARG A 80 -2.40 -3.57 -3.44
CA ARG A 80 -2.47 -4.94 -2.91
C ARG A 80 -2.80 -5.91 -4.02
N VAL A 81 -2.48 -7.19 -3.82
CA VAL A 81 -2.81 -8.28 -4.74
C VAL A 81 -3.60 -9.34 -3.99
N GLU A 82 -4.75 -9.69 -4.53
CA GLU A 82 -5.55 -10.84 -4.14
C GLU A 82 -5.42 -11.94 -5.20
N ILE A 83 -4.93 -13.11 -4.82
CA ILE A 83 -4.93 -14.30 -5.68
C ILE A 83 -6.18 -15.10 -5.33
N ASP A 84 -7.15 -15.13 -6.25
CA ASP A 84 -8.48 -15.72 -6.05
C ASP A 84 -8.81 -16.81 -7.09
N GLY A 85 -7.83 -17.45 -7.60
CA GLY A 85 -7.92 -18.52 -8.59
C GLY A 85 -6.54 -18.95 -9.07
N THR A 86 -6.46 -19.41 -10.29
CA THR A 86 -5.20 -19.89 -10.86
C THR A 86 -4.29 -18.71 -11.24
N CYS A 87 -3.03 -18.79 -10.80
CA CYS A 87 -1.94 -17.94 -11.25
C CYS A 87 -0.80 -18.86 -11.73
N ALA A 88 -0.60 -18.94 -13.04
CA ALA A 88 0.30 -19.90 -13.67
C ALA A 88 1.49 -19.21 -14.37
N SER A 89 2.61 -19.94 -14.47
CA SER A 89 3.78 -19.53 -15.26
C SER A 89 4.30 -18.13 -14.89
N ALA A 90 4.45 -17.21 -15.86
CA ALA A 90 4.91 -15.85 -15.61
C ALA A 90 4.04 -15.07 -14.61
N CYS A 91 2.76 -15.43 -14.41
CA CYS A 91 1.93 -14.88 -13.36
C CYS A 91 2.57 -15.06 -11.97
N THR A 92 3.19 -16.18 -11.68
CA THR A 92 3.78 -16.49 -10.37
C THR A 92 4.99 -15.63 -10.00
N MET A 93 5.57 -14.87 -10.94
CA MET A 93 6.68 -13.94 -10.68
C MET A 93 6.31 -12.86 -9.68
N LEU A 94 5.02 -12.53 -9.54
CA LEU A 94 4.54 -11.55 -8.56
C LEU A 94 5.00 -11.88 -7.13
N LEU A 95 5.17 -13.16 -6.80
CA LEU A 95 5.44 -13.66 -5.45
C LEU A 95 6.73 -13.11 -4.84
N GLY A 96 7.72 -12.75 -5.66
CA GLY A 96 8.97 -12.17 -5.19
C GLY A 96 9.19 -10.73 -5.65
N ILE A 97 8.37 -10.23 -6.59
CA ILE A 97 8.47 -8.85 -7.07
C ILE A 97 7.61 -7.92 -6.22
N VAL A 98 6.38 -8.34 -5.89
CA VAL A 98 5.49 -7.59 -4.99
C VAL A 98 5.81 -7.95 -3.54
N PRO A 99 5.87 -6.98 -2.62
CA PRO A 99 6.10 -7.27 -1.21
C PRO A 99 5.06 -8.24 -0.64
N ARG A 100 5.53 -9.26 0.11
CA ARG A 100 4.68 -10.33 0.64
C ARG A 100 3.48 -9.82 1.47
N ASN A 101 3.65 -8.77 2.23
CA ASN A 101 2.58 -8.16 3.05
C ASN A 101 1.49 -7.47 2.23
N ARG A 102 1.67 -7.37 0.92
CA ARG A 102 0.67 -6.85 -0.03
C ARG A 102 0.01 -7.94 -0.86
N ILE A 103 0.41 -9.20 -0.68
CA ILE A 103 -0.18 -10.36 -1.37
C ILE A 103 -1.02 -11.13 -0.36
N CYS A 104 -2.26 -11.43 -0.71
CA CYS A 104 -3.10 -12.39 0.02
C CYS A 104 -3.69 -13.43 -0.94
N ILE A 105 -4.11 -14.55 -0.38
CA ILE A 105 -4.71 -15.67 -1.12
C ILE A 105 -6.11 -15.96 -0.59
N THR A 106 -7.02 -16.36 -1.49
CA THR A 106 -8.31 -16.96 -1.12
C THR A 106 -8.20 -18.49 -1.07
N PRO A 107 -9.21 -19.20 -0.54
CA PRO A 107 -9.24 -20.66 -0.60
C PRO A 107 -9.22 -21.25 -2.02
N ARG A 108 -9.54 -20.45 -3.04
CA ARG A 108 -9.52 -20.85 -4.46
C ARG A 108 -8.15 -20.69 -5.11
N ALA A 109 -7.20 -20.04 -4.44
CA ALA A 109 -5.90 -19.74 -5.01
C ALA A 109 -5.11 -21.02 -5.33
N SER A 110 -4.50 -21.04 -6.50
CA SER A 110 -3.54 -22.05 -6.92
C SER A 110 -2.41 -21.42 -7.72
N LEU A 111 -1.19 -21.84 -7.44
CA LEU A 111 0.02 -21.40 -8.12
C LEU A 111 0.57 -22.55 -8.96
N VAL A 112 0.71 -22.33 -10.26
CA VAL A 112 1.15 -23.36 -11.20
C VAL A 112 2.52 -22.98 -11.76
N PHE A 113 3.50 -23.85 -11.54
CA PHE A 113 4.89 -23.65 -11.94
C PHE A 113 5.30 -24.65 -13.02
N HIS A 114 6.12 -24.20 -13.95
CA HIS A 114 6.83 -25.00 -14.94
C HIS A 114 8.07 -24.24 -15.43
N SER A 115 8.95 -24.92 -16.17
CA SER A 115 10.10 -24.28 -16.79
C SER A 115 9.68 -23.32 -17.90
N ALA A 116 10.43 -22.25 -18.09
CA ALA A 116 10.28 -21.43 -19.28
C ALA A 116 10.65 -22.26 -20.53
N TRP A 117 10.01 -21.93 -21.63
CA TRP A 117 10.28 -22.50 -22.94
C TRP A 117 10.23 -21.37 -23.98
N ASP A 118 10.92 -21.57 -25.08
CA ASP A 118 10.90 -20.68 -26.21
C ASP A 118 10.15 -21.29 -27.38
N MET A 119 9.32 -20.51 -28.07
CA MET A 119 8.50 -21.00 -29.17
C MET A 119 9.34 -21.39 -30.39
N GLU A 120 10.49 -20.77 -30.57
CA GLU A 120 11.42 -21.03 -31.67
C GLU A 120 12.44 -22.12 -31.30
N GLY A 121 12.41 -22.63 -30.06
CA GLY A 121 13.28 -23.71 -29.58
C GLY A 121 14.65 -23.24 -29.13
N ASP A 122 14.86 -21.93 -28.94
CA ASP A 122 16.14 -21.39 -28.48
C ASP A 122 16.36 -21.71 -26.97
N GLN A 123 17.28 -22.64 -26.73
CA GLN A 123 17.63 -23.08 -25.39
C GLN A 123 18.28 -21.96 -24.54
N THR A 124 18.92 -20.98 -25.16
CA THR A 124 19.50 -19.83 -24.45
C THR A 124 18.40 -18.95 -23.90
N VAL A 125 17.38 -18.65 -24.71
CA VAL A 125 16.20 -17.87 -24.29
C VAL A 125 15.44 -18.61 -23.20
N ALA A 126 15.21 -19.91 -23.33
CA ALA A 126 14.56 -20.74 -22.33
C ALA A 126 15.36 -20.78 -21.01
N SER A 127 16.67 -20.89 -21.06
CA SER A 127 17.56 -20.89 -19.89
C SER A 127 17.53 -19.56 -19.15
N GLU A 128 17.57 -18.44 -19.87
CA GLU A 128 17.46 -17.11 -19.28
C GLU A 128 16.07 -16.90 -18.66
N GLY A 129 15.00 -17.33 -19.32
CA GLY A 129 13.63 -17.33 -18.80
C GLY A 129 13.55 -18.09 -17.46
N ASN A 130 14.14 -19.27 -17.37
CA ASN A 130 14.20 -20.06 -16.15
C ASN A 130 14.95 -19.35 -15.03
N ARG A 131 16.07 -18.68 -15.35
CA ARG A 131 16.84 -17.90 -14.39
C ARG A 131 16.01 -16.74 -13.81
N ILE A 132 15.26 -16.04 -14.67
CA ILE A 132 14.38 -14.93 -14.26
C ILE A 132 13.24 -15.46 -13.37
N LEU A 133 12.55 -16.52 -13.78
CA LEU A 133 11.49 -17.14 -12.97
C LEU A 133 12.03 -17.54 -11.60
N TRP A 134 13.13 -18.27 -11.56
CA TRP A 134 13.74 -18.73 -10.31
C TRP A 134 14.11 -17.59 -9.37
N SER A 135 14.72 -16.52 -9.91
CA SER A 135 15.09 -15.36 -9.12
C SER A 135 13.89 -14.58 -8.58
N SER A 136 12.72 -14.72 -9.25
CA SER A 136 11.47 -14.06 -8.86
C SER A 136 10.73 -14.78 -7.74
N TYR A 137 11.19 -15.95 -7.29
CA TYR A 137 10.48 -16.68 -6.25
C TYR A 137 11.07 -16.45 -4.87
N PRO A 138 10.22 -16.26 -3.82
CA PRO A 138 10.68 -16.24 -2.44
C PRO A 138 11.25 -17.60 -2.04
N GLU A 139 12.11 -17.61 -1.04
CA GLU A 139 12.83 -18.82 -0.65
C GLU A 139 11.90 -19.98 -0.25
N SER A 140 10.79 -19.71 0.42
CA SER A 140 9.81 -20.75 0.77
C SER A 140 9.24 -21.44 -0.47
N VAL A 141 8.91 -20.67 -1.51
CA VAL A 141 8.41 -21.20 -2.79
C VAL A 141 9.50 -21.97 -3.52
N ARG A 142 10.74 -21.46 -3.55
CA ARG A 142 11.88 -22.20 -4.15
C ARG A 142 12.15 -23.53 -3.47
N ARG A 143 12.07 -23.58 -2.13
CA ARG A 143 12.22 -24.86 -1.40
C ARG A 143 11.12 -25.84 -1.77
N TRP A 144 9.88 -25.38 -1.83
CA TRP A 144 8.74 -26.19 -2.21
C TRP A 144 8.88 -26.72 -3.65
N ILE A 145 9.25 -25.86 -4.61
CA ILE A 145 9.50 -26.29 -6.00
C ILE A 145 10.61 -27.36 -6.06
N LYS A 146 11.71 -27.18 -5.32
CA LYS A 146 12.79 -28.17 -5.27
C LYS A 146 12.33 -29.52 -4.72
N SER A 147 11.51 -29.54 -3.68
CA SER A 147 10.97 -30.78 -3.10
C SER A 147 9.96 -31.50 -4.02
N HIS A 148 9.44 -30.79 -5.04
CA HIS A 148 8.53 -31.33 -6.05
C HIS A 148 9.18 -31.53 -7.43
N GLY A 149 10.49 -31.73 -7.47
CA GLY A 149 11.23 -32.09 -8.69
C GLY A 149 11.84 -30.90 -9.44
N GLY A 150 11.67 -29.66 -8.96
CA GLY A 150 12.22 -28.48 -9.61
C GLY A 150 11.30 -27.92 -10.70
N LEU A 151 11.80 -26.92 -11.44
CA LEU A 151 11.13 -26.41 -12.64
C LEU A 151 11.45 -27.31 -13.82
N HIS A 152 10.42 -27.91 -14.41
CA HIS A 152 10.54 -28.74 -15.62
C HIS A 152 9.33 -28.49 -16.53
N SER A 153 9.25 -29.15 -17.68
CA SER A 153 8.21 -28.96 -18.68
C SER A 153 6.81 -29.36 -18.18
N GLN A 154 6.73 -30.31 -17.25
CA GLN A 154 5.47 -30.65 -16.59
C GLN A 154 5.16 -29.64 -15.50
N THR A 155 3.88 -29.34 -15.33
CA THR A 155 3.43 -28.40 -14.29
C THR A 155 3.39 -29.03 -12.91
N ILE A 156 3.78 -28.27 -11.90
CA ILE A 156 3.52 -28.57 -10.49
C ILE A 156 2.63 -27.49 -9.90
N THR A 157 1.71 -27.86 -8.99
CA THR A 157 0.69 -26.97 -8.45
C THR A 157 0.78 -26.87 -6.94
N LEU A 158 1.00 -25.65 -6.43
CA LEU A 158 0.95 -25.31 -5.02
C LEU A 158 -0.41 -24.71 -4.67
N SER A 159 -1.17 -25.37 -3.81
CA SER A 159 -2.53 -24.95 -3.41
C SER A 159 -2.87 -25.41 -1.98
N GLY A 160 -4.07 -25.10 -1.52
CA GLY A 160 -4.61 -25.58 -0.26
C GLY A 160 -3.75 -25.23 0.97
N PRO A 161 -3.62 -26.15 1.94
CA PRO A 161 -2.89 -25.89 3.20
C PRO A 161 -1.44 -25.49 3.04
N GLU A 162 -0.72 -26.05 2.06
CA GLU A 162 0.68 -25.71 1.81
C GLU A 162 0.84 -24.27 1.34
N LEU A 163 -0.03 -23.80 0.45
CA LEU A 163 -0.06 -22.41 0.01
C LEU A 163 -0.47 -21.47 1.16
N ALA A 164 -1.47 -21.85 1.94
CA ALA A 164 -1.94 -21.09 3.09
C ALA A 164 -0.87 -20.92 4.19
N ALA A 165 0.05 -21.88 4.32
CA ALA A 165 1.19 -21.75 5.22
C ALA A 165 2.23 -20.72 4.75
N MET A 166 2.22 -20.37 3.46
CA MET A 166 3.22 -19.46 2.88
C MET A 166 2.72 -18.02 2.72
N PHE A 167 1.42 -17.81 2.53
CA PHE A 167 0.83 -16.50 2.27
C PHE A 167 -0.37 -16.22 3.18
N PRO A 168 -0.61 -14.94 3.55
CA PRO A 168 -1.76 -14.58 4.38
C PRO A 168 -3.07 -14.77 3.60
N SER A 169 -4.13 -15.16 4.31
CA SER A 169 -5.48 -15.18 3.76
C SER A 169 -6.00 -13.77 3.51
N CYS A 170 -6.76 -13.58 2.42
CA CYS A 170 -7.51 -12.35 2.19
C CYS A 170 -8.63 -12.21 3.23
N ARG A 171 -8.86 -10.98 3.69
CA ARG A 171 -9.91 -10.64 4.65
C ARG A 171 -11.11 -10.06 3.95
#